data_043e505353b86b973c3a10688f08a523
#
_entry.id   043e505353b86b973c3a10688f08a523
#
_cell.length_a   1.000
_cell.length_b   1.000
_cell.length_c   1.000
_cell.angle_alpha   90.00
_cell.angle_beta   90.00
_cell.angle_gamma   90.00
#
_symmetry.space_group_name_H-M   'P 1'
#
loop_
_entity.id
_entity.type
_entity.pdbx_description
1 polymer ?
#
loop_
_entity_poly.entity_id
_entity_poly.type
_entity_poly.pdbx_seq_one_letter_code
_entity_poly.pdbx_strand_id
1 'polypeptide(L)'
;MTFTKAAPGAAFVTAIRAMLLRDMGGCISPVHAFIFLQGLETLSLRVERHVENALKVVQYLNNHPQVERVHHPSVSSDPEQQALYQKYFPNGGGSIFTFEIKGGKETAKKFCDNLELFSLLANVADVKSLVIHPASTTHAQLSEEELNEQGIYSNTIRLSIGTENIDDIIEDLEGGFQSV
;
A
#
# COMPACT_ATOMS: atom_id res chain seq x y z
N MET A 1 28.34 -28.36 -14.45
CA MET A 1 26.93 -28.73 -14.74
C MET A 1 26.07 -27.52 -14.42
N THR A 2 25.27 -27.03 -15.33
CA THR A 2 24.39 -25.89 -15.05
C THR A 2 23.09 -26.40 -14.41
N PHE A 3 22.51 -25.67 -13.46
CA PHE A 3 21.25 -26.04 -12.81
C PHE A 3 20.10 -26.21 -13.79
N THR A 4 20.12 -25.48 -14.91
CA THR A 4 19.15 -25.66 -16.03
C THR A 4 19.17 -27.05 -16.65
N LYS A 5 20.33 -27.71 -16.69
CA LYS A 5 20.44 -29.10 -17.17
C LYS A 5 20.10 -30.11 -16.11
N ALA A 6 20.44 -29.83 -14.84
CA ALA A 6 20.22 -30.74 -13.71
C ALA A 6 18.77 -30.76 -13.22
N ALA A 7 18.07 -29.64 -13.33
CA ALA A 7 16.68 -29.45 -12.85
C ALA A 7 15.89 -28.57 -13.83
N PRO A 8 15.49 -29.10 -15.01
CA PRO A 8 14.68 -28.35 -15.96
C PRO A 8 13.39 -27.85 -15.31
N GLY A 9 13.10 -26.55 -15.44
CA GLY A 9 11.91 -25.91 -14.82
C GLY A 9 12.06 -25.50 -13.35
N ALA A 10 13.07 -25.99 -12.64
CA ALA A 10 13.33 -25.69 -11.23
C ALA A 10 14.75 -25.18 -10.96
N ALA A 11 15.48 -24.77 -11.98
CA ALA A 11 16.89 -24.40 -11.91
C ALA A 11 17.18 -23.31 -10.87
N PHE A 12 16.33 -22.28 -10.79
CA PHE A 12 16.47 -21.17 -9.85
C PHE A 12 16.35 -21.64 -8.39
N VAL A 13 15.28 -22.35 -8.06
CA VAL A 13 15.05 -22.87 -6.71
C VAL A 13 16.13 -23.89 -6.32
N THR A 14 16.55 -24.73 -7.26
CA THR A 14 17.62 -25.71 -7.05
C THR A 14 18.96 -25.02 -6.76
N ALA A 15 19.29 -23.95 -7.49
CA ALA A 15 20.48 -23.16 -7.25
C ALA A 15 20.47 -22.52 -5.84
N ILE A 16 19.34 -21.90 -5.46
CA ILE A 16 19.17 -21.32 -4.11
C ILE A 16 19.40 -22.41 -3.04
N ARG A 17 18.75 -23.56 -3.17
CA ARG A 17 18.85 -24.63 -2.16
C ARG A 17 20.23 -25.27 -2.10
N ALA A 18 20.86 -25.52 -3.27
CA ALA A 18 22.12 -26.24 -3.35
C ALA A 18 23.34 -25.39 -3.04
N MET A 19 23.24 -24.08 -3.18
CA MET A 19 24.34 -23.12 -2.94
C MET A 19 24.01 -22.20 -1.76
N LEU A 20 23.06 -21.29 -1.92
CA LEU A 20 22.83 -20.24 -0.93
C LEU A 20 22.35 -20.81 0.41
N LEU A 21 21.29 -21.63 0.40
CA LEU A 21 20.76 -22.21 1.63
C LEU A 21 21.76 -23.15 2.31
N ARG A 22 22.42 -24.00 1.53
CA ARG A 22 23.42 -24.94 2.05
C ARG A 22 24.63 -24.24 2.65
N ASP A 23 25.17 -23.22 1.97
CA ASP A 23 26.45 -22.60 2.33
C ASP A 23 26.26 -21.48 3.35
N MET A 24 25.14 -20.73 3.29
CA MET A 24 24.81 -19.65 4.24
C MET A 24 23.97 -20.11 5.43
N GLY A 25 23.31 -21.25 5.35
CA GLY A 25 22.58 -21.88 6.44
C GLY A 25 21.29 -21.14 6.87
N GLY A 26 20.76 -20.23 6.04
CA GLY A 26 19.54 -19.48 6.37
C GLY A 26 18.35 -20.41 6.61
N CYS A 27 17.80 -20.41 7.82
CA CYS A 27 16.68 -21.26 8.20
C CYS A 27 15.69 -20.48 9.07
N ILE A 28 14.40 -20.61 8.78
CA ILE A 28 13.36 -20.04 9.65
C ILE A 28 13.27 -20.87 10.95
N SER A 29 13.17 -20.18 12.09
CA SER A 29 12.92 -20.91 13.34
C SER A 29 11.50 -21.49 13.38
N PRO A 30 11.29 -22.63 14.09
CA PRO A 30 9.96 -23.20 14.24
C PRO A 30 8.92 -22.25 14.85
N VAL A 31 9.35 -21.38 15.77
CA VAL A 31 8.49 -20.37 16.40
C VAL A 31 8.04 -19.32 15.37
N HIS A 32 8.94 -18.82 14.53
CA HIS A 32 8.58 -17.88 13.47
C HIS A 32 7.68 -18.54 12.42
N ALA A 33 7.95 -19.81 12.05
CA ALA A 33 7.09 -20.56 11.15
C ALA A 33 5.66 -20.70 11.71
N PHE A 34 5.52 -21.00 13.00
CA PHE A 34 4.23 -21.06 13.68
C PHE A 34 3.50 -19.71 13.65
N ILE A 35 4.18 -18.60 13.96
CA ILE A 35 3.59 -17.25 13.91
C ILE A 35 3.09 -16.92 12.50
N PHE A 36 3.86 -17.22 11.45
CA PHE A 36 3.42 -17.01 10.08
C PHE A 36 2.22 -17.85 9.70
N LEU A 37 2.18 -19.13 10.11
CA LEU A 37 1.01 -19.98 9.90
C LEU A 37 -0.24 -19.42 10.57
N GLN A 38 -0.13 -18.95 11.82
CA GLN A 38 -1.24 -18.30 12.51
C GLN A 38 -1.73 -17.04 11.76
N GLY A 39 -0.80 -16.24 11.24
CA GLY A 39 -1.14 -15.07 10.41
C GLY A 39 -1.85 -15.44 9.10
N LEU A 40 -1.51 -16.57 8.51
CA LEU A 40 -2.14 -17.05 7.27
C LEU A 40 -3.58 -17.54 7.47
N GLU A 41 -3.91 -18.09 8.64
CA GLU A 41 -5.26 -18.63 8.92
C GLU A 41 -6.38 -17.57 8.80
N THR A 42 -6.06 -16.30 9.08
CA THR A 42 -7.02 -15.19 9.01
C THR A 42 -6.74 -14.22 7.85
N LEU A 43 -5.80 -14.55 6.95
CA LEU A 43 -5.35 -13.62 5.91
C LEU A 43 -6.49 -13.21 4.97
N SER A 44 -7.32 -14.16 4.53
CA SER A 44 -8.44 -13.87 3.63
C SER A 44 -9.44 -12.90 4.26
N LEU A 45 -9.80 -13.11 5.53
CA LEU A 45 -10.73 -12.25 6.26
C LEU A 45 -10.20 -10.81 6.40
N ARG A 46 -8.89 -10.68 6.67
CA ARG A 46 -8.24 -9.37 6.77
C ARG A 46 -8.19 -8.67 5.42
N VAL A 47 -7.79 -9.38 4.36
CA VAL A 47 -7.70 -8.81 3.01
C VAL A 47 -9.07 -8.37 2.51
N GLU A 48 -10.13 -9.16 2.70
CA GLU A 48 -11.50 -8.77 2.36
C GLU A 48 -11.91 -7.47 3.04
N ARG A 49 -11.66 -7.35 4.36
CA ARG A 49 -11.96 -6.13 5.12
C ARG A 49 -11.13 -4.94 4.65
N HIS A 50 -9.82 -5.13 4.42
CA HIS A 50 -8.96 -4.09 3.88
C HIS A 50 -9.48 -3.54 2.55
N VAL A 51 -9.84 -4.43 1.62
CA VAL A 51 -10.34 -4.06 0.29
C VAL A 51 -11.68 -3.35 0.38
N GLU A 52 -12.60 -3.85 1.20
CA GLU A 52 -13.91 -3.23 1.42
C GLU A 52 -13.77 -1.80 1.94
N ASN A 53 -12.95 -1.61 2.98
CA ASN A 53 -12.69 -0.29 3.55
C ASN A 53 -12.00 0.62 2.54
N ALA A 54 -10.96 0.13 1.84
CA ALA A 54 -10.22 0.92 0.86
C ALA A 54 -11.12 1.44 -0.27
N LEU A 55 -12.01 0.61 -0.80
CA LEU A 55 -12.94 1.05 -1.86
C LEU A 55 -13.90 2.15 -1.38
N LYS A 56 -14.36 2.08 -0.14
CA LYS A 56 -15.20 3.14 0.46
C LYS A 56 -14.41 4.44 0.65
N VAL A 57 -13.16 4.35 1.13
CA VAL A 57 -12.28 5.52 1.27
C VAL A 57 -11.93 6.11 -0.09
N VAL A 58 -11.63 5.29 -1.10
CA VAL A 58 -11.39 5.77 -2.48
C VAL A 58 -12.59 6.56 -3.00
N GLN A 59 -13.82 6.06 -2.81
CA GLN A 59 -15.03 6.77 -3.23
C GLN A 59 -15.24 8.08 -2.47
N TYR A 60 -15.00 8.08 -1.16
CA TYR A 60 -15.07 9.27 -0.33
C TYR A 60 -14.09 10.34 -0.82
N LEU A 61 -12.80 9.98 -0.97
CA LEU A 61 -11.76 10.90 -1.43
C LEU A 61 -11.98 11.40 -2.86
N ASN A 62 -12.44 10.54 -3.76
CA ASN A 62 -12.69 10.92 -5.15
C ASN A 62 -13.80 11.97 -5.31
N ASN A 63 -14.68 12.09 -4.32
CA ASN A 63 -15.75 13.08 -4.28
C ASN A 63 -15.43 14.27 -3.34
N HIS A 64 -14.30 14.25 -2.65
CA HIS A 64 -13.98 15.27 -1.66
C HIS A 64 -13.47 16.57 -2.31
N PRO A 65 -13.97 17.76 -1.92
CA PRO A 65 -13.65 19.03 -2.58
C PRO A 65 -12.18 19.44 -2.45
N GLN A 66 -11.49 19.01 -1.41
CA GLN A 66 -10.05 19.29 -1.18
C GLN A 66 -9.10 18.27 -1.80
N VAL A 67 -9.61 17.25 -2.51
CA VAL A 67 -8.82 16.28 -3.25
C VAL A 67 -8.74 16.68 -4.72
N GLU A 68 -7.53 16.63 -5.28
CA GLU A 68 -7.30 16.87 -6.71
C GLU A 68 -7.47 15.61 -7.52
N ARG A 69 -6.91 14.51 -7.03
CA ARG A 69 -6.89 13.22 -7.72
C ARG A 69 -6.71 12.05 -6.74
N VAL A 70 -7.32 10.93 -7.06
CA VAL A 70 -7.09 9.64 -6.39
C VAL A 70 -6.45 8.67 -7.37
N HIS A 71 -5.32 8.08 -6.98
CA HIS A 71 -4.60 7.10 -7.78
C HIS A 71 -4.98 5.68 -7.33
N HIS A 72 -6.16 5.24 -7.74
CA HIS A 72 -6.63 3.88 -7.56
C HIS A 72 -7.32 3.40 -8.86
N PRO A 73 -7.06 2.16 -9.31
CA PRO A 73 -7.57 1.71 -10.61
C PRO A 73 -9.10 1.65 -10.69
N SER A 74 -9.82 1.53 -9.57
CA SER A 74 -11.30 1.52 -9.56
C SER A 74 -11.91 2.84 -9.99
N VAL A 75 -11.19 3.96 -9.90
CA VAL A 75 -11.65 5.32 -10.28
C VAL A 75 -10.89 5.87 -11.49
N SER A 76 -10.08 5.03 -12.17
CA SER A 76 -9.39 5.43 -13.38
C SER A 76 -10.38 5.77 -14.49
N SER A 77 -10.14 6.85 -15.23
CA SER A 77 -10.89 7.22 -16.43
C SER A 77 -10.38 6.51 -17.69
N ASP A 78 -9.26 5.78 -17.62
CA ASP A 78 -8.67 5.03 -18.72
C ASP A 78 -9.38 3.67 -18.88
N PRO A 79 -10.05 3.41 -20.03
CA PRO A 79 -10.75 2.16 -20.27
C PRO A 79 -9.85 0.91 -20.23
N GLU A 80 -8.58 1.02 -20.65
CA GLU A 80 -7.63 -0.08 -20.60
C GLU A 80 -7.30 -0.44 -19.16
N GLN A 81 -7.02 0.56 -18.32
CA GLN A 81 -6.77 0.38 -16.90
C GLN A 81 -7.98 -0.25 -16.18
N GLN A 82 -9.18 0.18 -16.51
CA GLN A 82 -10.42 -0.41 -15.97
C GLN A 82 -10.59 -1.87 -16.39
N ALA A 83 -10.34 -2.19 -17.65
CA ALA A 83 -10.44 -3.57 -18.15
C ALA A 83 -9.41 -4.49 -17.46
N LEU A 84 -8.17 -4.01 -17.26
CA LEU A 84 -7.13 -4.74 -16.53
C LEU A 84 -7.49 -4.90 -15.04
N TYR A 85 -8.04 -3.86 -14.43
CA TYR A 85 -8.50 -3.92 -13.05
C TYR A 85 -9.59 -4.99 -12.86
N GLN A 86 -10.62 -4.97 -13.67
CA GLN A 86 -11.69 -5.97 -13.61
C GLN A 86 -11.19 -7.40 -13.87
N LYS A 87 -10.23 -7.55 -14.78
CA LYS A 87 -9.65 -8.85 -15.13
C LYS A 87 -8.82 -9.45 -14.00
N TYR A 88 -7.97 -8.63 -13.36
CA TYR A 88 -6.99 -9.12 -12.37
C TYR A 88 -7.45 -8.96 -10.92
N PHE A 89 -8.38 -8.06 -10.66
CA PHE A 89 -8.88 -7.75 -9.31
C PHE A 89 -10.40 -7.77 -9.23
N PRO A 90 -11.05 -8.91 -9.57
CA PRO A 90 -12.52 -8.99 -9.60
C PRO A 90 -13.17 -8.73 -8.23
N ASN A 91 -12.41 -8.90 -7.14
CA ASN A 91 -12.86 -8.68 -5.77
C ASN A 91 -12.28 -7.39 -5.14
N GLY A 92 -11.69 -6.51 -5.95
CA GLY A 92 -11.06 -5.28 -5.50
C GLY A 92 -9.53 -5.33 -5.44
N GLY A 93 -8.88 -4.19 -5.55
CA GLY A 93 -7.44 -4.03 -5.85
C GLY A 93 -6.56 -3.66 -4.67
N GLY A 94 -6.68 -4.33 -3.53
CA GLY A 94 -5.81 -4.07 -2.37
C GLY A 94 -6.24 -2.86 -1.55
N SER A 95 -5.38 -2.41 -0.63
CA SER A 95 -5.71 -1.39 0.35
C SER A 95 -4.71 -0.23 0.41
N ILE A 96 -3.72 -0.23 -0.49
CA ILE A 96 -2.70 0.81 -0.57
C ILE A 96 -2.91 1.60 -1.85
N PHE A 97 -3.00 2.91 -1.71
CA PHE A 97 -3.14 3.83 -2.83
C PHE A 97 -2.65 5.22 -2.43
N THR A 98 -2.59 6.13 -3.40
CA THR A 98 -2.22 7.53 -3.17
C THR A 98 -3.32 8.47 -3.63
N PHE A 99 -3.34 9.66 -3.06
CA PHE A 99 -4.14 10.77 -3.54
C PHE A 99 -3.36 12.08 -3.45
N GLU A 100 -3.79 13.08 -4.18
CA GLU A 100 -3.22 14.43 -4.20
C GLU A 100 -4.20 15.37 -3.50
N ILE A 101 -3.75 16.04 -2.43
CA ILE A 101 -4.53 17.05 -1.73
C ILE A 101 -4.28 18.44 -2.35
N LYS A 102 -5.30 19.29 -2.42
CA LYS A 102 -5.15 20.70 -2.82
C LYS A 102 -4.33 21.48 -1.79
N GLY A 103 -3.47 22.39 -2.24
CA GLY A 103 -2.73 23.30 -1.38
C GLY A 103 -1.23 23.01 -1.22
N GLY A 104 -0.71 21.94 -1.84
CA GLY A 104 0.73 21.65 -1.91
C GLY A 104 1.32 20.97 -0.68
N LYS A 105 2.66 21.03 -0.55
CA LYS A 105 3.46 20.26 0.40
C LYS A 105 3.09 20.48 1.87
N GLU A 106 2.94 21.74 2.28
CA GLU A 106 2.68 22.07 3.69
C GLU A 106 1.26 21.68 4.10
N THR A 107 0.29 21.77 3.17
CA THR A 107 -1.07 21.27 3.37
C THR A 107 -1.07 19.75 3.55
N ALA A 108 -0.34 19.02 2.69
CA ALA A 108 -0.24 17.56 2.80
C ALA A 108 0.39 17.11 4.13
N LYS A 109 1.44 17.79 4.58
CA LYS A 109 2.06 17.50 5.89
C LYS A 109 1.11 17.79 7.04
N LYS A 110 0.48 18.95 7.03
CA LYS A 110 -0.47 19.36 8.08
C LYS A 110 -1.66 18.41 8.15
N PHE A 111 -2.18 17.97 7.02
CA PHE A 111 -3.20 16.92 6.95
C PHE A 111 -2.73 15.64 7.66
N CYS A 112 -1.55 15.11 7.30
CA CYS A 112 -1.01 13.90 7.90
C CYS A 112 -0.78 14.04 9.42
N ASP A 113 -0.31 15.21 9.87
CA ASP A 113 0.02 15.47 11.28
C ASP A 113 -1.23 15.60 12.18
N ASN A 114 -2.41 15.83 11.58
CA ASN A 114 -3.68 15.98 12.32
C ASN A 114 -4.57 14.75 12.29
N LEU A 115 -4.12 13.64 11.72
CA LEU A 115 -4.82 12.36 11.80
C LEU A 115 -4.52 11.70 13.16
N GLU A 116 -5.55 11.19 13.82
CA GLU A 116 -5.45 10.57 15.15
C GLU A 116 -5.51 9.04 15.08
N LEU A 117 -6.34 8.49 14.19
CA LEU A 117 -6.48 7.03 14.00
C LEU A 117 -5.36 6.49 13.10
N PHE A 118 -5.00 7.22 12.05
CA PHE A 118 -3.93 6.81 11.15
C PHE A 118 -2.56 6.97 11.82
N SER A 119 -1.74 5.92 11.78
CA SER A 119 -0.35 6.01 12.24
C SER A 119 0.57 6.49 11.12
N LEU A 120 1.48 7.44 11.43
CA LEU A 120 2.52 7.90 10.50
C LEU A 120 3.61 6.83 10.38
N LEU A 121 3.40 5.89 9.50
CA LEU A 121 4.26 4.71 9.31
C LEU A 121 4.14 4.17 7.88
N ALA A 122 5.26 3.72 7.30
CA ALA A 122 5.30 3.01 6.03
C ALA A 122 5.28 1.49 6.26
N ASN A 123 4.20 0.84 5.86
CA ASN A 123 4.07 -0.62 5.84
C ASN A 123 3.12 -1.05 4.73
N VAL A 124 2.95 -2.36 4.54
CA VAL A 124 2.05 -2.96 3.57
C VAL A 124 1.08 -3.88 4.30
N ALA A 125 -0.23 -3.64 4.11
CA ALA A 125 -1.30 -4.47 4.66
C ALA A 125 -1.23 -4.67 6.19
N ASP A 126 -0.83 -3.63 6.92
CA ASP A 126 -0.97 -3.59 8.37
C ASP A 126 -2.46 -3.58 8.73
N VAL A 127 -2.82 -4.20 9.85
CA VAL A 127 -4.22 -4.18 10.34
C VAL A 127 -4.68 -2.78 10.73
N LYS A 128 -3.73 -1.89 11.04
CA LYS A 128 -3.97 -0.47 11.29
C LYS A 128 -3.95 0.34 10.01
N SER A 129 -4.74 1.38 9.98
CA SER A 129 -4.66 2.41 8.95
C SER A 129 -3.39 3.24 9.11
N LEU A 130 -2.67 3.40 8.00
CA LEU A 130 -1.38 4.09 7.96
C LEU A 130 -1.39 5.21 6.92
N VAL A 131 -0.67 6.28 7.22
CA VAL A 131 -0.47 7.43 6.34
C VAL A 131 1.00 7.79 6.23
N ILE A 132 1.44 8.19 5.06
CA ILE A 132 2.70 8.92 4.87
C ILE A 132 2.54 10.03 3.85
N HIS A 133 3.37 11.05 3.97
CA HIS A 133 3.66 12.01 2.93
C HIS A 133 5.02 11.64 2.29
N PRO A 134 5.05 10.91 1.15
CA PRO A 134 6.27 10.30 0.63
C PRO A 134 7.42 11.28 0.42
N ALA A 135 7.13 12.47 -0.12
CA ALA A 135 8.14 13.49 -0.41
C ALA A 135 8.87 14.04 0.84
N SER A 136 8.32 13.89 2.05
CA SER A 136 9.00 14.28 3.29
C SER A 136 9.41 13.14 4.19
N THR A 137 9.12 11.89 3.81
CA THR A 137 9.40 10.69 4.61
C THR A 137 10.24 9.69 3.82
N THR A 138 9.61 8.71 3.18
CA THR A 138 10.29 7.59 2.51
C THR A 138 11.13 8.00 1.30
N HIS A 139 10.86 9.14 0.68
CA HIS A 139 11.55 9.65 -0.51
C HIS A 139 12.19 11.03 -0.27
N ALA A 140 12.42 11.40 0.99
CA ALA A 140 12.96 12.71 1.37
C ALA A 140 14.37 13.01 0.83
N GLN A 141 15.10 12.00 0.38
CA GLN A 141 16.43 12.13 -0.23
C GLN A 141 16.39 12.49 -1.72
N LEU A 142 15.22 12.39 -2.37
CA LEU A 142 15.08 12.67 -3.80
C LEU A 142 14.81 14.16 -4.04
N SER A 143 15.28 14.67 -5.19
CA SER A 143 14.91 16.01 -5.70
C SER A 143 13.45 16.04 -6.18
N GLU A 144 12.89 17.24 -6.35
CA GLU A 144 11.55 17.39 -6.93
C GLU A 144 11.43 16.78 -8.34
N GLU A 145 12.48 16.86 -9.14
CA GLU A 145 12.51 16.29 -10.48
C GLU A 145 12.44 14.76 -10.43
N GLU A 146 13.27 14.14 -9.58
CA GLU A 146 13.27 12.70 -9.37
C GLU A 146 11.96 12.16 -8.78
N LEU A 147 11.32 12.92 -7.88
CA LEU A 147 10.00 12.60 -7.35
C LEU A 147 8.93 12.63 -8.45
N ASN A 148 8.92 13.70 -9.27
CA ASN A 148 7.96 13.85 -10.36
C ASN A 148 8.12 12.76 -11.43
N GLU A 149 9.35 12.35 -11.75
CA GLU A 149 9.60 11.21 -12.66
C GLU A 149 9.01 9.89 -12.14
N GLN A 150 8.90 9.74 -10.82
CA GLN A 150 8.28 8.58 -10.18
C GLN A 150 6.76 8.76 -9.95
N GLY A 151 6.17 9.88 -10.39
CA GLY A 151 4.76 10.19 -10.18
C GLY A 151 4.41 10.55 -8.73
N ILE A 152 5.40 11.01 -7.96
CA ILE A 152 5.22 11.48 -6.59
C ILE A 152 5.32 13.01 -6.60
N TYR A 153 4.20 13.67 -6.33
CA TYR A 153 4.14 15.12 -6.28
C TYR A 153 4.27 15.63 -4.85
N SER A 154 4.53 16.94 -4.71
CA SER A 154 4.72 17.56 -3.39
C SER A 154 3.48 17.49 -2.48
N ASN A 155 2.30 17.26 -3.04
CA ASN A 155 1.02 17.11 -2.35
C ASN A 155 0.49 15.67 -2.34
N THR A 156 1.32 14.69 -2.73
CA THR A 156 0.94 13.27 -2.73
C THR A 156 0.94 12.71 -1.31
N ILE A 157 -0.18 12.11 -0.92
CA ILE A 157 -0.35 11.37 0.33
C ILE A 157 -0.60 9.91 -0.01
N ARG A 158 0.08 9.00 0.70
CA ARG A 158 -0.13 7.55 0.58
C ARG A 158 -0.87 7.04 1.80
N LEU A 159 -1.94 6.29 1.55
CA LEU A 159 -2.71 5.59 2.57
C LEU A 159 -2.50 4.08 2.45
N SER A 160 -2.48 3.39 3.60
CA SER A 160 -2.68 1.95 3.72
C SER A 160 -3.88 1.76 4.64
N ILE A 161 -5.00 1.37 4.07
CA ILE A 161 -6.27 1.29 4.82
C ILE A 161 -6.31 -0.01 5.61
N GLY A 162 -6.59 0.12 6.91
CA GLY A 162 -6.66 -0.97 7.85
C GLY A 162 -8.03 -1.66 7.95
N THR A 163 -8.23 -2.37 9.04
CA THR A 163 -9.44 -3.17 9.28
C THR A 163 -10.40 -2.53 10.30
N GLU A 164 -10.15 -1.30 10.71
CA GLU A 164 -10.96 -0.53 11.65
C GLU A 164 -12.39 -0.33 11.10
N ASN A 165 -13.27 0.22 11.93
CA ASN A 165 -14.59 0.63 11.47
C ASN A 165 -14.45 1.70 10.39
N ILE A 166 -15.15 1.56 9.28
CA ILE A 166 -15.06 2.47 8.14
C ILE A 166 -15.51 3.89 8.48
N ASP A 167 -16.50 4.04 9.36
CA ASP A 167 -16.99 5.35 9.75
C ASP A 167 -15.92 6.11 10.55
N ASP A 168 -15.18 5.43 11.43
CA ASP A 168 -14.07 6.02 12.19
C ASP A 168 -12.90 6.42 11.26
N ILE A 169 -12.61 5.59 10.24
CA ILE A 169 -11.59 5.92 9.21
C ILE A 169 -11.98 7.20 8.45
N ILE A 170 -13.23 7.32 8.03
CA ILE A 170 -13.72 8.48 7.27
C ILE A 170 -13.78 9.71 8.17
N GLU A 171 -14.19 9.58 9.43
CA GLU A 171 -14.23 10.67 10.40
C GLU A 171 -12.83 11.24 10.66
N ASP A 172 -11.83 10.39 10.81
CA ASP A 172 -10.44 10.81 11.01
C ASP A 172 -9.89 11.55 9.77
N LEU A 173 -10.15 11.04 8.56
CA LEU A 173 -9.79 11.73 7.32
C LEU A 173 -10.47 13.10 7.20
N GLU A 174 -11.75 13.21 7.54
CA GLU A 174 -12.50 14.47 7.57
C GLU A 174 -11.89 15.45 8.57
N GLY A 175 -11.50 14.98 9.76
CA GLY A 175 -10.77 15.77 10.76
C GLY A 175 -9.45 16.32 10.21
N GLY A 176 -8.70 15.51 9.48
CA GLY A 176 -7.50 15.93 8.75
C GLY A 176 -7.80 17.05 7.73
N PHE A 177 -8.87 16.92 6.93
CA PHE A 177 -9.28 17.95 5.97
C PHE A 177 -9.73 19.25 6.63
N GLN A 178 -10.41 19.18 7.76
CA GLN A 178 -10.84 20.38 8.50
C GLN A 178 -9.67 21.18 9.09
N SER A 179 -8.52 20.55 9.23
CA SER A 179 -7.30 21.19 9.75
C SER A 179 -6.58 22.06 8.71
N VAL A 180 -6.91 21.97 7.40
CA VAL A 180 -6.15 22.56 6.29
C VAL A 180 -6.98 23.42 5.37
#